data_ecbefbe6477e18e90ef3bf6ce88dc92b
#
_entry.id   ecbefbe6477e18e90ef3bf6ce88dc92b
#
_cell.length_a   1.000
_cell.length_b   1.000
_cell.length_c   1.000
_cell.angle_alpha   90.00
_cell.angle_beta   90.00
_cell.angle_gamma   90.00
#
_symmetry.space_group_name_H-M   'P 1'
#
loop_
_entity.id
_entity.type
_entity.pdbx_description
1 polymer ?
#
loop_
_entity_poly.entity_id
_entity_poly.type
_entity_poly.pdbx_seq_one_letter_code
_entity_poly.pdbx_strand_id
1 'polypeptide(L)'
;VQDYLVFGNAYLEKRTNRLGGILSLEPSLAKYTRRGVDLDTYWFVQYGMTTQPYEFTKGSIFHLMEPDLNQEIYGLPEYLSAIPSALLNESATLFRRKYYINGSHAGFIMYMTDAAQNQEDVNNIRQAMKSAKGPGNFRNLFMYSPNGKKDGIQ
;
A
#
# COMPACT_ATOMS: atom_id res chain seq x y z
N VAL A 1 2.87 -21.66 6.48
CA VAL A 1 3.58 -20.49 7.07
C VAL A 1 3.09 -19.19 6.49
N GLN A 2 3.01 -19.03 5.16
CA GLN A 2 2.56 -17.78 4.53
C GLN A 2 1.15 -17.37 4.99
N ASP A 3 0.19 -18.30 4.99
CA ASP A 3 -1.18 -18.01 5.43
C ASP A 3 -1.23 -17.52 6.87
N TYR A 4 -0.44 -18.14 7.75
CA TYR A 4 -0.34 -17.72 9.15
C TYR A 4 0.21 -16.28 9.27
N LEU A 5 1.27 -15.98 8.56
CA LEU A 5 1.89 -14.64 8.61
C LEU A 5 0.99 -13.55 8.01
N VAL A 6 0.24 -13.88 6.93
CA VAL A 6 -0.60 -12.89 6.23
C VAL A 6 -1.97 -12.72 6.87
N PHE A 7 -2.59 -13.83 7.32
CA PHE A 7 -3.96 -13.81 7.83
C PHE A 7 -4.06 -14.04 9.33
N GLY A 8 -2.95 -14.35 10.02
CA GLY A 8 -2.97 -14.77 11.42
C GLY A 8 -3.57 -16.15 11.62
N ASN A 9 -3.85 -16.89 10.54
CA ASN A 9 -4.56 -18.16 10.56
C ASN A 9 -3.93 -19.13 9.55
N ALA A 10 -3.79 -20.39 9.94
CA ALA A 10 -3.40 -21.47 9.03
C ALA A 10 -4.24 -22.72 9.30
N TYR A 11 -4.58 -23.45 8.25
CA TYR A 11 -5.44 -24.60 8.33
C TYR A 11 -4.78 -25.80 7.71
N LEU A 12 -4.84 -26.94 8.39
CA LEU A 12 -4.40 -28.23 7.90
C LEU A 12 -5.55 -29.23 7.99
N GLU A 13 -5.92 -29.84 6.86
CA GLU A 13 -6.89 -30.91 6.80
C GLU A 13 -6.19 -32.24 7.04
N LYS A 14 -6.67 -32.96 8.03
CA LYS A 14 -6.28 -34.33 8.31
C LYS A 14 -7.15 -35.28 7.46
N ARG A 15 -6.58 -35.88 6.44
CA ARG A 15 -7.23 -36.90 5.64
C ARG A 15 -7.00 -38.26 6.24
N THR A 16 -8.10 -39.02 6.40
CA THR A 16 -8.06 -40.34 7.03
C THR A 16 -8.48 -41.42 6.02
N ASN A 17 -7.98 -42.63 6.23
CA ASN A 17 -8.44 -43.82 5.50
C ASN A 17 -9.76 -44.35 6.12
N ARG A 18 -10.35 -45.37 5.47
CA ARG A 18 -11.60 -45.98 5.95
C ARG A 18 -11.50 -46.63 7.34
N LEU A 19 -10.30 -46.92 7.82
CA LEU A 19 -10.03 -47.50 9.12
C LEU A 19 -9.69 -46.45 10.19
N GLY A 20 -9.79 -45.13 9.85
CA GLY A 20 -9.50 -44.05 10.74
C GLY A 20 -8.01 -43.66 10.88
N GLY A 21 -7.13 -44.39 10.16
CA GLY A 21 -5.69 -44.02 10.12
C GLY A 21 -5.45 -42.75 9.33
N ILE A 22 -4.50 -41.94 9.76
CA ILE A 22 -4.11 -40.68 9.08
C ILE A 22 -3.34 -41.06 7.81
N LEU A 23 -3.80 -40.56 6.65
CA LEU A 23 -3.14 -40.71 5.35
C LEU A 23 -2.21 -39.56 5.04
N SER A 24 -2.74 -38.34 5.15
CA SER A 24 -2.01 -37.10 4.81
C SER A 24 -2.53 -35.93 5.62
N LEU A 25 -1.67 -34.89 5.70
CA LEU A 25 -2.06 -33.57 6.16
C LEU A 25 -1.97 -32.64 4.96
N GLU A 26 -3.08 -32.02 4.58
CA GLU A 26 -3.14 -31.13 3.43
C GLU A 26 -3.42 -29.68 3.88
N PRO A 27 -2.69 -28.69 3.37
CA PRO A 27 -2.96 -27.31 3.70
C PRO A 27 -4.24 -26.84 3.03
N SER A 28 -5.17 -26.27 3.81
CA SER A 28 -6.32 -25.55 3.29
C SER A 28 -6.05 -24.06 3.32
N LEU A 29 -6.30 -23.38 2.20
CA LEU A 29 -5.99 -21.95 2.05
C LEU A 29 -6.84 -21.11 3.00
N ALA A 30 -6.20 -20.31 3.86
CA ALA A 30 -6.88 -19.46 4.84
C ALA A 30 -7.85 -18.47 4.18
N LYS A 31 -7.53 -17.99 2.98
CA LYS A 31 -8.39 -17.07 2.22
C LYS A 31 -9.77 -17.67 1.89
N TYR A 32 -9.88 -18.99 1.75
CA TYR A 32 -11.13 -19.69 1.40
C TYR A 32 -11.73 -20.48 2.57
N THR A 33 -10.96 -20.76 3.60
CA THR A 33 -11.43 -21.50 4.77
C THR A 33 -12.20 -20.57 5.70
N ARG A 34 -13.39 -20.98 6.12
CA ARG A 34 -14.26 -20.26 7.06
C ARG A 34 -14.53 -21.15 8.26
N ARG A 35 -14.45 -20.55 9.45
CA ARG A 35 -14.79 -21.21 10.71
C ARG A 35 -16.19 -20.79 11.14
N GLY A 36 -16.97 -21.72 11.66
CA GLY A 36 -18.29 -21.44 12.20
C GLY A 36 -18.26 -20.80 13.58
N VAL A 37 -19.37 -20.21 13.95
CA VAL A 37 -19.57 -19.60 15.28
C VAL A 37 -19.52 -20.63 16.41
N ASP A 38 -19.83 -21.88 16.09
CA ASP A 38 -19.72 -23.03 16.99
C ASP A 38 -18.26 -23.47 17.26
N LEU A 39 -17.30 -22.84 16.58
CA LEU A 39 -15.85 -23.06 16.66
C LEU A 39 -15.37 -24.44 16.19
N ASP A 40 -16.28 -25.35 15.87
CA ASP A 40 -15.98 -26.75 15.50
C ASP A 40 -16.21 -27.05 14.04
N THR A 41 -17.04 -26.25 13.33
CA THR A 41 -17.33 -26.44 11.92
C THR A 41 -16.47 -25.56 11.03
N TYR A 42 -16.04 -26.13 9.90
CA TYR A 42 -15.23 -25.42 8.91
C TYR A 42 -15.78 -25.67 7.52
N TRP A 43 -15.74 -24.63 6.68
CA TRP A 43 -16.17 -24.66 5.28
C TRP A 43 -15.08 -24.14 4.36
N PHE A 44 -14.99 -24.74 3.18
CA PHE A 44 -14.21 -24.17 2.08
C PHE A 44 -15.14 -23.45 1.14
N VAL A 45 -14.94 -22.12 1.02
CA VAL A 45 -15.80 -21.20 0.25
C VAL A 45 -14.95 -20.47 -0.77
N GLN A 46 -14.98 -20.92 -2.03
CA GLN A 46 -14.26 -20.26 -3.11
C GLN A 46 -15.19 -19.28 -3.82
N TYR A 47 -14.81 -17.99 -3.85
CA TYR A 47 -15.58 -16.96 -4.54
C TYR A 47 -15.58 -17.19 -6.06
N GLY A 48 -16.75 -17.02 -6.69
CA GLY A 48 -16.91 -17.17 -8.14
C GLY A 48 -17.24 -18.58 -8.62
N MET A 49 -17.31 -19.57 -7.75
CA MET A 49 -17.88 -20.87 -8.07
C MET A 49 -19.38 -20.88 -7.76
N THR A 50 -20.18 -21.36 -8.70
CA THR A 50 -21.61 -21.66 -8.55
C THR A 50 -21.88 -22.84 -7.62
N THR A 51 -20.83 -23.42 -7.06
CA THR A 51 -20.83 -24.62 -6.21
C THR A 51 -21.13 -24.24 -4.76
N GLN A 52 -21.91 -25.06 -4.09
CA GLN A 52 -22.18 -24.90 -2.65
C GLN A 52 -20.88 -24.99 -1.84
N PRO A 53 -20.79 -24.27 -0.70
CA PRO A 53 -19.65 -24.38 0.20
C PRO A 53 -19.40 -25.85 0.59
N TYR A 54 -18.16 -26.27 0.53
CA TYR A 54 -17.77 -27.60 0.99
C TYR A 54 -17.56 -27.58 2.51
N GLU A 55 -18.32 -28.41 3.24
CA GLU A 55 -18.17 -28.57 4.68
C GLU A 55 -17.13 -29.65 4.98
N PHE A 56 -16.12 -29.33 5.78
CA PHE A 56 -15.14 -30.29 6.23
C PHE A 56 -15.73 -31.21 7.32
N THR A 57 -15.26 -32.45 7.35
CA THR A 57 -15.65 -33.39 8.43
C THR A 57 -15.24 -32.81 9.79
N LYS A 58 -16.12 -32.88 10.76
CA LYS A 58 -15.82 -32.39 12.12
C LYS A 58 -14.55 -33.04 12.68
N GLY A 59 -13.67 -32.22 13.24
CA GLY A 59 -12.39 -32.66 13.78
C GLY A 59 -11.32 -33.04 12.75
N SER A 60 -11.57 -32.80 11.43
CA SER A 60 -10.56 -33.01 10.39
C SER A 60 -9.65 -31.80 10.22
N ILE A 61 -10.06 -30.61 10.62
CA ILE A 61 -9.29 -29.38 10.46
C ILE A 61 -8.50 -29.08 11.74
N PHE A 62 -7.20 -28.94 11.59
CA PHE A 62 -6.33 -28.30 12.58
C PHE A 62 -6.20 -26.83 12.21
N HIS A 63 -6.64 -25.95 13.11
CA HIS A 63 -6.57 -24.50 12.95
C HIS A 63 -5.49 -23.95 13.88
N LEU A 64 -4.43 -23.43 13.28
CA LEU A 64 -3.40 -22.65 13.97
C LEU A 64 -3.74 -21.17 13.77
N MET A 65 -3.93 -20.46 14.88
CA MET A 65 -4.27 -19.04 14.86
C MET A 65 -3.36 -18.23 15.78
N GLU A 66 -3.11 -16.99 15.41
CA GLU A 66 -2.49 -16.00 16.30
C GLU A 66 -3.54 -15.51 17.29
N PRO A 67 -3.35 -15.71 18.60
CA PRO A 67 -4.37 -15.37 19.58
C PRO A 67 -4.58 -13.86 19.68
N ASP A 68 -5.85 -13.44 19.68
CA ASP A 68 -6.25 -12.08 19.98
C ASP A 68 -7.32 -12.06 21.06
N LEU A 69 -7.19 -11.16 22.03
CA LEU A 69 -8.12 -11.02 23.14
C LEU A 69 -9.52 -10.56 22.74
N ASN A 70 -9.66 -9.95 21.56
CA ASN A 70 -10.92 -9.40 21.08
C ASN A 70 -11.63 -10.30 20.04
N GLN A 71 -10.98 -11.40 19.63
CA GLN A 71 -11.52 -12.32 18.62
C GLN A 71 -11.34 -13.77 19.02
N GLU A 72 -12.42 -14.55 18.93
CA GLU A 72 -12.42 -15.97 19.26
C GLU A 72 -12.41 -16.86 17.99
N ILE A 73 -12.92 -16.34 16.89
CA ILE A 73 -13.13 -17.13 15.65
C ILE A 73 -11.86 -17.19 14.81
N TYR A 74 -11.17 -16.06 14.67
CA TYR A 74 -9.95 -15.93 13.86
C TYR A 74 -8.83 -15.26 14.63
N GLY A 75 -7.60 -15.62 14.29
CA GLY A 75 -6.42 -14.91 14.74
C GLY A 75 -6.18 -13.63 13.94
N LEU A 76 -5.45 -12.68 14.53
CA LEU A 76 -5.01 -11.45 13.88
C LEU A 76 -3.52 -11.50 13.60
N PRO A 77 -3.06 -11.13 12.39
CA PRO A 77 -1.63 -11.12 12.08
C PRO A 77 -0.90 -10.00 12.81
N GLU A 78 0.32 -10.27 13.27
CA GLU A 78 1.14 -9.33 14.05
C GLU A 78 1.47 -8.02 13.30
N TYR A 79 1.61 -8.07 11.96
CA TYR A 79 1.97 -6.89 11.18
C TYR A 79 0.92 -5.78 11.17
N LEU A 80 -0.30 -6.03 11.64
CA LEU A 80 -1.36 -5.00 11.72
C LEU A 80 -0.92 -3.78 12.53
N SER A 81 -0.15 -3.99 13.59
CA SER A 81 0.43 -2.92 14.39
C SER A 81 1.44 -2.05 13.62
N ALA A 82 2.09 -2.62 12.62
CA ALA A 82 3.09 -1.94 11.79
C ALA A 82 2.50 -1.21 10.58
N ILE A 83 1.20 -1.40 10.27
CA ILE A 83 0.55 -0.79 9.10
C ILE A 83 0.72 0.74 9.04
N PRO A 84 0.51 1.51 10.13
CA PRO A 84 0.69 2.96 10.07
C PRO A 84 2.10 3.38 9.65
N SER A 85 3.12 2.66 10.14
CA SER A 85 4.52 2.90 9.76
C SER A 85 4.80 2.52 8.31
N ALA A 86 4.22 1.43 7.82
CA ALA A 86 4.32 1.01 6.42
C ALA A 86 3.69 2.03 5.47
N LEU A 87 2.50 2.54 5.79
CA LEU A 87 1.81 3.58 5.02
C LEU A 87 2.58 4.92 5.03
N LEU A 88 3.20 5.27 6.15
CA LEU A 88 4.06 6.44 6.22
C LEU A 88 5.28 6.29 5.30
N ASN A 89 5.92 5.13 5.31
CA ASN A 89 7.05 4.83 4.42
C ASN A 89 6.66 4.83 2.94
N GLU A 90 5.48 4.30 2.59
CA GLU A 90 4.92 4.38 1.24
C GLU A 90 4.72 5.83 0.83
N SER A 91 4.10 6.66 1.67
CA SER A 91 3.88 8.08 1.41
C SER A 91 5.18 8.83 1.21
N ALA A 92 6.21 8.56 2.02
CA ALA A 92 7.54 9.14 1.86
C ALA A 92 8.20 8.72 0.54
N THR A 93 8.02 7.48 0.13
CA THR A 93 8.54 6.96 -1.14
C THR A 93 7.84 7.60 -2.33
N LEU A 94 6.52 7.75 -2.28
CA LEU A 94 5.73 8.44 -3.31
C LEU A 94 6.09 9.93 -3.40
N PHE A 95 6.31 10.58 -2.25
CA PHE A 95 6.80 11.95 -2.21
C PHE A 95 8.17 12.08 -2.88
N ARG A 96 9.13 11.24 -2.51
CA ARG A 96 10.47 11.22 -3.13
C ARG A 96 10.38 10.98 -4.63
N ARG A 97 9.56 10.01 -5.07
CA ARG A 97 9.35 9.72 -6.49
C ARG A 97 8.81 10.95 -7.23
N LYS A 98 7.77 11.60 -6.70
CA LYS A 98 7.22 12.83 -7.29
C LYS A 98 8.27 13.95 -7.33
N TYR A 99 9.05 14.07 -6.26
CA TYR A 99 10.13 15.03 -6.17
C TYR A 99 11.17 14.84 -7.29
N TYR A 100 11.64 13.61 -7.49
CA TYR A 100 12.60 13.31 -8.56
C TYR A 100 12.01 13.46 -9.96
N ILE A 101 10.77 13.05 -10.19
CA ILE A 101 10.10 13.17 -11.49
C ILE A 101 9.83 14.63 -11.84
N ASN A 102 9.35 15.40 -10.90
CA ASN A 102 8.98 16.79 -11.15
C ASN A 102 10.17 17.75 -11.10
N GLY A 103 11.28 17.33 -10.50
CA GLY A 103 12.49 18.14 -10.38
C GLY A 103 12.26 19.48 -9.65
N SER A 104 11.25 19.56 -8.80
CA SER A 104 10.88 20.83 -8.17
C SER A 104 11.57 20.99 -6.81
N HIS A 105 12.78 21.40 -6.86
CA HIS A 105 13.41 22.07 -5.72
C HIS A 105 13.61 23.51 -6.12
N ALA A 106 12.93 24.42 -5.45
CA ALA A 106 13.28 25.84 -5.56
C ALA A 106 14.58 26.03 -4.78
N GLY A 107 15.71 25.81 -5.44
CA GLY A 107 17.02 26.10 -4.87
C GLY A 107 17.20 27.58 -4.61
N PHE A 108 16.57 28.42 -5.44
CA PHE A 108 16.46 29.86 -5.26
C PHE A 108 15.20 30.41 -5.96
N ILE A 109 14.75 31.56 -5.50
CA ILE A 109 13.71 32.36 -6.13
C ILE A 109 14.43 33.49 -6.87
N MET A 110 14.32 33.51 -8.22
CA MET A 110 14.79 34.65 -8.98
C MET A 110 13.66 35.65 -9.09
N TYR A 111 13.87 36.85 -8.52
CA TYR A 111 12.93 37.94 -8.61
C TYR A 111 13.51 39.04 -9.48
N MET A 112 12.88 39.35 -10.61
CA MET A 112 13.25 40.43 -11.49
C MET A 112 12.40 41.67 -11.20
N THR A 113 13.06 42.79 -10.88
CA THR A 113 12.42 44.07 -10.57
C THR A 113 12.45 45.05 -11.73
N ASP A 114 13.32 44.81 -12.72
CA ASP A 114 13.42 45.68 -13.88
C ASP A 114 12.34 45.38 -14.91
N ALA A 115 11.74 46.41 -15.49
CA ALA A 115 10.79 46.27 -16.57
C ALA A 115 11.49 45.60 -17.75
N ALA A 116 11.06 44.38 -18.12
CA ALA A 116 11.54 43.78 -19.36
C ALA A 116 11.15 44.66 -20.52
N GLN A 117 12.11 44.96 -21.38
CA GLN A 117 11.89 45.86 -22.53
C GLN A 117 10.94 45.19 -23.57
N ASN A 118 10.81 43.85 -23.52
CA ASN A 118 9.93 43.07 -24.39
C ASN A 118 9.21 41.96 -23.60
N GLN A 119 7.90 41.82 -23.85
CA GLN A 119 7.08 40.73 -23.34
C GLN A 119 7.56 39.36 -23.85
N GLU A 120 8.21 39.36 -25.00
CA GLU A 120 8.77 38.16 -25.64
C GLU A 120 9.93 37.58 -24.85
N ASP A 121 10.79 38.40 -24.27
CA ASP A 121 11.89 37.94 -23.40
C ASP A 121 11.39 37.27 -22.14
N VAL A 122 10.34 37.81 -21.53
CA VAL A 122 9.69 37.19 -20.34
C VAL A 122 9.11 35.83 -20.67
N ASN A 123 8.46 35.71 -21.82
CA ASN A 123 7.88 34.47 -22.32
C ASN A 123 8.97 33.43 -22.64
N ASN A 124 10.06 33.84 -23.25
CA ASN A 124 11.20 32.99 -23.56
C ASN A 124 11.86 32.43 -22.29
N ILE A 125 12.07 33.28 -21.30
CA ILE A 125 12.61 32.86 -19.99
C ILE A 125 11.63 31.88 -19.29
N ARG A 126 10.33 32.20 -19.30
CA ARG A 126 9.29 31.33 -18.74
C ARG A 126 9.25 29.98 -19.44
N GLN A 127 9.39 29.96 -20.76
CA GLN A 127 9.39 28.74 -21.56
C GLN A 127 10.67 27.92 -21.34
N ALA A 128 11.83 28.56 -21.26
CA ALA A 128 13.09 27.91 -20.91
C ALA A 128 13.03 27.29 -19.52
N MET A 129 12.40 27.96 -18.57
CA MET A 129 12.18 27.42 -17.22
C MET A 129 11.15 26.28 -17.20
N LYS A 130 10.16 26.29 -18.07
CA LYS A 130 9.21 25.17 -18.23
C LYS A 130 9.83 23.97 -18.93
N SER A 131 10.62 24.19 -19.98
CA SER A 131 11.25 23.12 -20.76
C SER A 131 12.38 22.41 -20.03
N ALA A 132 12.99 23.09 -19.04
CA ALA A 132 13.93 22.46 -18.14
C ALA A 132 13.27 21.52 -17.10
N LYS A 133 11.95 21.13 -17.16
CA LYS A 133 11.26 20.14 -16.30
C LYS A 133 11.59 18.73 -16.74
N GLY A 134 12.06 17.90 -15.80
CA GLY A 134 12.31 16.50 -16.06
C GLY A 134 13.16 15.84 -14.97
N PRO A 135 13.30 14.52 -14.99
CA PRO A 135 14.18 13.80 -14.10
C PRO A 135 15.62 14.32 -14.21
N GLY A 136 16.21 14.73 -13.10
CA GLY A 136 17.59 15.25 -13.06
C GLY A 136 17.74 16.76 -13.21
N ASN A 137 16.68 17.49 -13.48
CA ASN A 137 16.73 18.95 -13.56
C ASN A 137 16.17 19.57 -12.27
N PHE A 138 17.02 20.01 -11.37
CA PHE A 138 16.67 20.79 -10.18
C PHE A 138 16.29 22.21 -10.59
N ARG A 139 15.16 22.75 -10.09
CA ARG A 139 14.63 23.98 -10.59
C ARG A 139 14.48 25.07 -9.57
N ASN A 140 14.73 26.25 -10.10
CA ASN A 140 14.58 27.51 -9.41
C ASN A 140 13.22 28.13 -9.77
N LEU A 141 12.60 28.84 -8.84
CA LEU A 141 11.38 29.61 -9.07
C LEU A 141 11.77 30.97 -9.66
N PHE A 142 11.17 31.30 -10.83
CA PHE A 142 11.30 32.62 -11.44
C PHE A 142 10.04 33.45 -11.17
N MET A 143 10.22 34.63 -10.60
CA MET A 143 9.15 35.60 -10.41
C MET A 143 9.52 36.90 -11.13
N TYR A 144 8.59 37.38 -11.96
CA TYR A 144 8.73 38.64 -12.68
C TYR A 144 7.60 39.60 -12.26
N SER A 145 7.97 40.84 -11.92
CA SER A 145 7.01 41.91 -11.63
C SER A 145 7.15 43.01 -12.68
N PRO A 146 6.16 43.24 -13.55
CA PRO A 146 6.23 44.24 -14.61
C PRO A 146 6.24 45.69 -14.08
N ASN A 147 5.84 45.91 -12.84
CA ASN A 147 5.77 47.24 -12.19
C ASN A 147 6.72 47.33 -10.99
N GLY A 148 7.92 46.77 -11.12
CA GLY A 148 8.86 46.60 -10.03
C GLY A 148 8.97 47.78 -9.08
N LYS A 149 8.28 47.68 -7.93
CA LYS A 149 8.60 48.51 -6.75
C LYS A 149 9.75 47.82 -6.01
N LYS A 150 10.82 48.54 -5.75
CA LYS A 150 12.02 48.06 -5.03
C LYS A 150 11.74 47.50 -3.62
N ASP A 151 10.54 47.74 -3.07
CA ASP A 151 10.19 47.41 -1.68
C ASP A 151 9.07 46.40 -1.54
N GLY A 152 8.85 45.53 -2.52
CA GLY A 152 7.64 44.71 -2.64
C GLY A 152 7.62 43.36 -1.93
N ILE A 153 8.71 42.86 -1.35
CA ILE A 153 8.72 41.64 -0.53
C ILE A 153 9.75 41.81 0.59
N GLN A 154 9.27 42.02 1.81
CA GLN A 154 9.99 41.73 3.04
C GLN A 154 9.77 40.30 3.46
#